data_1ed6d53afb950bacc0efc2cb7076de0a
#
_entry.id   1ed6d53afb950bacc0efc2cb7076de0a
#
_cell.length_a   1.000
_cell.length_b   1.000
_cell.length_c   1.000
_cell.angle_alpha   90.00
_cell.angle_beta   90.00
_cell.angle_gamma   90.00
#
_symmetry.space_group_name_H-M   'P 1'
#
loop_
_entity.id
_entity.type
_entity.pdbx_description
1 polymer ?
#
loop_
_entity_poly.entity_id
_entity_poly.type
_entity_poly.pdbx_seq_one_letter_code
_entity_poly.pdbx_strand_id
1 'polypeptide(L)'
;SELENSPIEWMSFVNAGEIRFKPKKIIRDHQIQALEEVKKGLRIADRGKMIMACGTGKTFTSLKIAEQIAGVGKCVLYMVPSLSLMSQTLREWKNDSEKEFTAFSVCSDKKIGKRQNIDDSIEITIHDLAFPATTNPEKLSEQIKKTDSTKMTVVFSTYQSIEVISKAQQEFNIKDK
;
A
#
# COMPACT_ATOMS: atom_id res chain seq x y z
N SER A 1 -15.58 -2.86 12.12
CA SER A 1 -16.42 -1.77 11.60
C SER A 1 -15.52 -0.69 10.96
N GLU A 2 -16.08 0.16 10.08
CA GLU A 2 -15.32 1.26 9.47
C GLU A 2 -14.79 2.25 10.52
N LEU A 3 -15.52 2.44 11.59
CA LEU A 3 -15.13 3.31 12.72
C LEU A 3 -13.88 2.77 13.45
N GLU A 4 -13.75 1.47 13.61
CA GLU A 4 -12.57 0.86 14.24
C GLU A 4 -11.29 1.05 13.42
N ASN A 5 -11.42 1.08 12.11
CA ASN A 5 -10.32 1.27 11.15
C ASN A 5 -10.01 2.76 10.86
N SER A 6 -10.79 3.67 11.43
CA SER A 6 -10.57 5.11 11.32
C SER A 6 -9.33 5.54 12.12
N PRO A 7 -8.54 6.54 11.64
CA PRO A 7 -7.47 7.15 12.42
C PRO A 7 -7.98 7.98 13.61
N ILE A 8 -9.30 8.21 13.72
CA ILE A 8 -9.92 9.01 14.78
C ILE A 8 -10.25 8.10 15.97
N GLU A 9 -10.00 8.59 17.15
CA GLU A 9 -10.38 7.96 18.40
C GLU A 9 -11.83 8.35 18.74
N TRP A 10 -12.79 7.62 18.15
CA TRP A 10 -14.22 7.93 18.22
C TRP A 10 -14.80 8.01 19.63
N MET A 11 -14.26 7.24 20.58
CA MET A 11 -14.71 7.28 21.98
C MET A 11 -14.40 8.63 22.63
N SER A 12 -13.29 9.26 22.28
CA SER A 12 -12.98 10.62 22.75
C SER A 12 -13.93 11.65 22.18
N PHE A 13 -14.30 11.51 20.90
CA PHE A 13 -15.29 12.38 20.27
C PHE A 13 -16.68 12.23 20.90
N VAL A 14 -17.14 11.01 21.14
CA VAL A 14 -18.44 10.72 21.74
C VAL A 14 -18.51 11.25 23.19
N ASN A 15 -17.43 11.10 23.96
CA ASN A 15 -17.43 11.45 25.38
C ASN A 15 -17.11 12.92 25.67
N ALA A 16 -16.28 13.56 24.86
CA ALA A 16 -15.76 14.90 25.12
C ALA A 16 -15.94 15.90 23.98
N GLY A 17 -16.47 15.49 22.83
CA GLY A 17 -16.58 16.31 21.62
C GLY A 17 -15.25 16.69 20.99
N GLU A 18 -14.14 16.09 21.44
CA GLU A 18 -12.80 16.36 20.94
C GLU A 18 -12.37 15.35 19.89
N ILE A 19 -11.88 15.81 18.75
CA ILE A 19 -11.29 14.96 17.74
C ILE A 19 -9.86 14.62 18.16
N ARG A 20 -9.63 13.38 18.57
CA ARG A 20 -8.28 12.84 18.82
C ARG A 20 -7.92 11.81 17.77
N PHE A 21 -6.68 11.86 17.29
CA PHE A 21 -6.14 10.87 16.40
C PHE A 21 -5.50 9.74 17.20
N LYS A 22 -5.70 8.51 16.75
CA LYS A 22 -5.00 7.36 17.32
C LYS A 22 -3.50 7.55 17.20
N PRO A 23 -2.70 7.21 18.23
CA PRO A 23 -1.25 7.26 18.12
C PRO A 23 -0.78 6.30 17.02
N LYS A 24 0.21 6.74 16.24
CA LYS A 24 0.85 5.87 15.25
C LYS A 24 1.53 4.69 15.92
N LYS A 25 1.58 3.56 15.23
CA LYS A 25 2.26 2.36 15.73
C LYS A 25 3.75 2.64 15.91
N ILE A 26 4.29 2.15 17.03
CA ILE A 26 5.74 2.18 17.30
C ILE A 26 6.36 0.88 16.80
N ILE A 27 7.49 1.00 16.11
CA ILE A 27 8.24 -0.14 15.62
C ILE A 27 8.80 -0.97 16.78
N ARG A 28 8.67 -2.30 16.71
CA ARG A 28 9.12 -3.24 17.74
C ARG A 28 10.50 -3.81 17.39
N ASP A 29 11.24 -4.30 18.38
CA ASP A 29 12.62 -4.80 18.22
C ASP A 29 12.79 -5.81 17.08
N HIS A 30 11.90 -6.81 16.98
CA HIS A 30 11.94 -7.80 15.89
C HIS A 30 11.68 -7.19 14.50
N GLN A 31 10.93 -6.09 14.41
CA GLN A 31 10.70 -5.35 13.16
C GLN A 31 11.91 -4.48 12.82
N ILE A 32 12.57 -3.89 13.82
CA ILE A 32 13.84 -3.18 13.64
C ILE A 32 14.89 -4.13 13.11
N GLN A 33 15.03 -5.32 13.72
CA GLN A 33 15.93 -6.35 13.25
C GLN A 33 15.65 -6.76 11.81
N ALA A 34 14.38 -7.03 11.47
CA ALA A 34 13.97 -7.38 10.10
C ALA A 34 14.35 -6.27 9.10
N LEU A 35 14.12 -5.01 9.45
CA LEU A 35 14.46 -3.86 8.61
C LEU A 35 15.98 -3.76 8.37
N GLU A 36 16.80 -3.93 9.41
CA GLU A 36 18.26 -3.90 9.26
C GLU A 36 18.79 -5.07 8.40
N GLU A 37 18.23 -6.27 8.56
CA GLU A 37 18.60 -7.42 7.72
C GLU A 37 18.19 -7.21 6.25
N VAL A 38 17.03 -6.61 5.98
CA VAL A 38 16.63 -6.25 4.61
C VAL A 38 17.59 -5.22 4.02
N LYS A 39 17.98 -4.18 4.77
CA LYS A 39 18.96 -3.19 4.32
C LYS A 39 20.31 -3.82 3.99
N LYS A 40 20.81 -4.70 4.85
CA LYS A 40 22.06 -5.43 4.61
C LYS A 40 21.96 -6.31 3.36
N GLY A 41 20.85 -7.07 3.23
CA GLY A 41 20.64 -7.97 2.10
C GLY A 41 20.59 -7.23 0.76
N LEU A 42 19.88 -6.11 0.69
CA LEU A 42 19.75 -5.30 -0.53
C LEU A 42 21.02 -4.51 -0.92
N ARG A 43 22.04 -4.44 -0.05
CA ARG A 43 23.38 -3.94 -0.43
C ARG A 43 24.19 -4.97 -1.21
N ILE A 44 23.83 -6.24 -1.09
CA ILE A 44 24.61 -7.37 -1.63
C ILE A 44 23.88 -7.98 -2.84
N ALA A 45 22.55 -7.95 -2.84
CA ALA A 45 21.71 -8.58 -3.85
C ALA A 45 20.48 -7.71 -4.19
N ASP A 46 20.01 -7.79 -5.43
CA ASP A 46 18.87 -7.02 -5.94
C ASP A 46 17.52 -7.53 -5.42
N ARG A 47 17.51 -8.65 -4.70
CA ARG A 47 16.30 -9.29 -4.19
C ARG A 47 16.58 -10.09 -2.93
N GLY A 48 15.54 -10.27 -2.11
CA GLY A 48 15.61 -11.07 -0.89
C GLY A 48 14.27 -11.67 -0.52
N LYS A 49 14.26 -12.46 0.53
CA LYS A 49 13.04 -13.02 1.13
C LYS A 49 13.02 -12.67 2.61
N MET A 50 11.98 -11.95 3.05
CA MET A 50 11.72 -11.68 4.46
C MET A 50 10.67 -12.67 4.97
N ILE A 51 11.01 -13.45 5.99
CA ILE A 51 10.11 -14.43 6.61
C ILE A 51 9.74 -13.94 8.00
N MET A 52 8.47 -13.71 8.23
CA MET A 52 7.92 -13.28 9.51
C MET A 52 6.67 -14.10 9.86
N ALA A 53 6.47 -14.45 11.13
CA ALA A 53 5.30 -15.16 11.60
C ALA A 53 4.00 -14.37 11.39
N CYS A 54 2.85 -15.03 11.42
CA CYS A 54 1.55 -14.35 11.40
C CYS A 54 1.40 -13.46 12.64
N GLY A 55 0.73 -12.30 12.49
CA GLY A 55 0.49 -11.38 13.60
C GLY A 55 1.69 -10.53 14.04
N THR A 56 2.88 -10.70 13.47
CA THR A 56 4.08 -9.92 13.85
C THR A 56 4.17 -8.53 13.20
N GLY A 57 3.13 -8.13 12.44
CA GLY A 57 3.05 -6.81 11.83
C GLY A 57 3.83 -6.67 10.52
N LYS A 58 3.77 -7.70 9.65
CA LYS A 58 4.41 -7.68 8.31
C LYS A 58 4.08 -6.43 7.49
N THR A 59 2.81 -6.02 7.48
CA THR A 59 2.34 -4.83 6.75
C THR A 59 3.00 -3.55 7.26
N PHE A 60 3.11 -3.39 8.56
CA PHE A 60 3.78 -2.25 9.16
C PHE A 60 5.30 -2.29 8.93
N THR A 61 5.92 -3.46 9.03
CA THR A 61 7.36 -3.63 8.71
C THR A 61 7.64 -3.28 7.25
N SER A 62 6.77 -3.71 6.31
CA SER A 62 6.92 -3.36 4.89
C SER A 62 6.78 -1.85 4.62
N LEU A 63 5.91 -1.16 5.35
CA LEU A 63 5.85 0.30 5.31
C LEU A 63 7.19 0.93 5.74
N LYS A 64 7.75 0.50 6.87
CA LYS A 64 9.03 1.03 7.36
C LYS A 64 10.19 0.73 6.42
N ILE A 65 10.19 -0.41 5.75
CA ILE A 65 11.14 -0.75 4.69
C ILE A 65 11.00 0.23 3.53
N ALA A 66 9.78 0.48 3.05
CA ALA A 66 9.52 1.42 1.95
C ALA A 66 9.97 2.84 2.31
N GLU A 67 9.65 3.32 3.51
CA GLU A 67 10.04 4.65 3.99
C GLU A 67 11.56 4.84 4.10
N GLN A 68 12.30 3.79 4.48
CA GLN A 68 13.74 3.87 4.71
C GLN A 68 14.58 3.54 3.48
N ILE A 69 14.12 2.68 2.59
CA ILE A 69 14.87 2.27 1.40
C ILE A 69 14.53 3.12 0.18
N ALA A 70 13.25 3.28 -0.12
CA ALA A 70 12.83 4.16 -1.20
C ALA A 70 12.80 5.62 -0.75
N GLY A 71 11.98 5.93 0.23
CA GLY A 71 11.89 7.28 0.79
C GLY A 71 11.26 8.29 -0.16
N VAL A 72 11.59 9.55 0.08
CA VAL A 72 11.06 10.70 -0.67
C VAL A 72 11.58 10.72 -2.12
N GLY A 73 10.70 11.07 -3.06
CA GLY A 73 11.05 11.18 -4.49
C GLY A 73 11.18 9.85 -5.23
N LYS A 74 10.97 8.72 -4.56
CA LYS A 74 11.05 7.39 -5.16
C LYS A 74 9.68 6.73 -5.26
N CYS A 75 9.58 5.75 -6.18
CA CYS A 75 8.37 4.97 -6.41
C CYS A 75 8.51 3.56 -5.84
N VAL A 76 7.50 3.12 -5.11
CA VAL A 76 7.38 1.78 -4.54
C VAL A 76 6.22 1.06 -5.20
N LEU A 77 6.45 -0.14 -5.72
CA LEU A 77 5.40 -1.05 -6.14
C LEU A 77 5.11 -2.05 -5.01
N TYR A 78 3.90 -2.02 -4.48
CA TYR A 78 3.43 -2.95 -3.47
C TYR A 78 2.37 -3.88 -4.04
N MET A 79 2.67 -5.17 -4.09
CA MET A 79 1.81 -6.17 -4.70
C MET A 79 1.17 -7.09 -3.69
N VAL A 80 -0.12 -7.36 -3.87
CA VAL A 80 -0.93 -8.19 -2.98
C VAL A 80 -1.80 -9.19 -3.77
N PRO A 81 -2.21 -10.30 -3.13
CA PRO A 81 -3.01 -11.33 -3.81
C PRO A 81 -4.48 -10.93 -4.04
N SER A 82 -5.04 -9.98 -3.27
CA SER A 82 -6.46 -9.63 -3.33
C SER A 82 -6.72 -8.15 -3.13
N LEU A 83 -7.88 -7.68 -3.60
CA LEU A 83 -8.37 -6.31 -3.41
C LEU A 83 -8.61 -6.00 -1.92
N SER A 84 -9.13 -6.96 -1.17
CA SER A 84 -9.35 -6.81 0.28
C SER A 84 -8.05 -6.48 1.01
N LEU A 85 -6.99 -7.25 0.73
CA LEU A 85 -5.69 -7.02 1.33
C LEU A 85 -5.06 -5.72 0.86
N MET A 86 -5.30 -5.31 -0.40
CA MET A 86 -4.85 -4.03 -0.93
C MET A 86 -5.48 -2.87 -0.16
N SER A 87 -6.82 -2.88 0.01
CA SER A 87 -7.55 -1.87 0.77
C SER A 87 -7.10 -1.80 2.23
N GLN A 88 -6.95 -2.95 2.88
CA GLN A 88 -6.45 -3.03 4.25
C GLN A 88 -5.04 -2.44 4.37
N THR A 89 -4.12 -2.86 3.52
CA THR A 89 -2.73 -2.40 3.54
C THR A 89 -2.65 -0.89 3.32
N LEU A 90 -3.39 -0.38 2.36
CA LEU A 90 -3.40 1.05 2.04
C LEU A 90 -3.91 1.88 3.21
N ARG A 91 -4.98 1.45 3.89
CA ARG A 91 -5.48 2.11 5.11
C ARG A 91 -4.44 2.08 6.23
N GLU A 92 -3.84 0.91 6.49
CA GLU A 92 -2.80 0.77 7.52
C GLU A 92 -1.61 1.67 7.23
N TRP A 93 -1.13 1.70 5.98
CA TRP A 93 -0.02 2.55 5.59
C TRP A 93 -0.34 4.04 5.74
N LYS A 94 -1.55 4.46 5.36
CA LYS A 94 -1.98 5.87 5.54
C LYS A 94 -2.04 6.28 7.01
N ASN A 95 -2.49 5.39 7.86
CA ASN A 95 -2.61 5.67 9.30
C ASN A 95 -1.25 5.72 10.01
N ASP A 96 -0.32 4.83 9.63
CA ASP A 96 0.92 4.59 10.37
C ASP A 96 2.17 5.20 9.69
N SER A 97 2.04 5.75 8.48
CA SER A 97 3.17 6.36 7.76
C SER A 97 3.71 7.59 8.49
N GLU A 98 5.03 7.67 8.60
CA GLU A 98 5.74 8.85 9.09
C GLU A 98 5.99 9.86 7.99
N LYS A 99 6.15 9.37 6.76
CA LYS A 99 6.38 10.19 5.58
C LYS A 99 5.11 10.28 4.75
N GLU A 100 4.79 11.45 4.26
CA GLU A 100 3.71 11.60 3.31
C GLU A 100 4.01 10.84 2.01
N PHE A 101 2.99 10.18 1.48
CA PHE A 101 3.09 9.50 0.20
C PHE A 101 1.84 9.68 -0.65
N THR A 102 2.03 9.68 -1.96
CA THR A 102 0.95 9.61 -2.95
C THR A 102 0.67 8.15 -3.29
N ALA A 103 -0.57 7.71 -3.19
CA ALA A 103 -0.97 6.34 -3.46
C ALA A 103 -1.76 6.22 -4.76
N PHE A 104 -1.43 5.21 -5.56
CA PHE A 104 -2.19 4.77 -6.73
C PHE A 104 -2.60 3.32 -6.55
N SER A 105 -3.81 2.98 -6.97
CA SER A 105 -4.32 1.60 -6.95
C SER A 105 -4.48 1.09 -8.37
N VAL A 106 -3.94 -0.10 -8.64
CA VAL A 106 -4.02 -0.77 -9.94
C VAL A 106 -4.71 -2.12 -9.77
N CYS A 107 -5.82 -2.31 -10.47
CA CYS A 107 -6.53 -3.60 -10.49
C CYS A 107 -7.04 -3.90 -11.90
N SER A 108 -7.13 -5.17 -12.28
CA SER A 108 -7.66 -5.58 -13.58
C SER A 108 -9.17 -5.80 -13.52
N ASP A 109 -9.89 -5.29 -14.51
CA ASP A 109 -11.37 -5.39 -14.63
C ASP A 109 -11.91 -6.82 -14.81
N LYS A 110 -11.06 -7.83 -14.88
CA LYS A 110 -11.45 -9.21 -15.18
C LYS A 110 -12.46 -9.85 -14.22
N LYS A 111 -12.81 -9.19 -13.10
CA LYS A 111 -13.83 -9.69 -12.16
C LYS A 111 -15.18 -8.97 -12.19
N ILE A 112 -15.35 -7.93 -12.99
CA ILE A 112 -16.61 -7.17 -13.06
C ILE A 112 -17.71 -7.93 -13.83
N GLY A 113 -17.40 -9.01 -14.57
CA GLY A 113 -18.34 -9.71 -15.44
C GLY A 113 -18.75 -11.12 -15.03
N LYS A 114 -18.22 -11.71 -13.97
CA LYS A 114 -18.59 -13.06 -13.54
C LYS A 114 -19.17 -13.03 -12.12
N ARG A 115 -20.51 -12.97 -12.02
CA ARG A 115 -21.24 -13.48 -10.87
C ARG A 115 -20.83 -14.95 -10.68
N GLN A 116 -19.98 -15.22 -9.71
CA GLN A 116 -19.80 -16.56 -9.18
C GLN A 116 -20.37 -16.59 -7.77
N ASN A 117 -21.19 -17.63 -7.57
CA ASN A 117 -21.95 -17.94 -6.39
C ASN A 117 -21.16 -17.76 -5.08
N ILE A 118 -21.81 -17.01 -4.25
CA ILE A 118 -21.89 -16.97 -2.80
C ILE A 118 -21.14 -18.11 -2.08
N ASP A 119 -20.03 -17.76 -1.41
CA ASP A 119 -19.84 -18.09 0.00
C ASP A 119 -18.85 -17.08 0.61
N ASP A 120 -19.31 -16.35 1.63
CA ASP A 120 -18.57 -15.59 2.66
C ASP A 120 -17.34 -14.75 2.29
N SER A 121 -17.29 -14.14 1.14
CA SER A 121 -16.34 -13.06 0.88
C SER A 121 -17.09 -11.74 0.72
N ILE A 122 -16.84 -10.80 1.61
CA ILE A 122 -17.24 -9.39 1.43
C ILE A 122 -16.67 -8.94 0.09
N GLU A 123 -17.52 -8.83 -0.94
CA GLU A 123 -17.14 -8.25 -2.22
C GLU A 123 -16.76 -6.78 -2.00
N ILE A 124 -15.47 -6.53 -1.84
CA ILE A 124 -14.95 -5.18 -1.91
C ILE A 124 -14.95 -4.80 -3.37
N THR A 125 -15.91 -3.98 -3.76
CA THR A 125 -16.01 -3.39 -5.08
C THR A 125 -14.88 -2.36 -5.27
N ILE A 126 -14.49 -2.08 -6.51
CA ILE A 126 -13.48 -1.03 -6.82
C ILE A 126 -13.89 0.33 -6.24
N HIS A 127 -15.21 0.56 -6.08
CA HIS A 127 -15.78 1.74 -5.44
C HIS A 127 -15.48 1.84 -3.94
N ASP A 128 -15.19 0.73 -3.28
CA ASP A 128 -14.84 0.69 -1.84
C ASP A 128 -13.36 0.95 -1.57
N LEU A 129 -12.56 1.07 -2.63
CA LEU A 129 -11.18 1.53 -2.51
C LEU A 129 -11.18 3.02 -2.16
N ALA A 130 -10.55 3.37 -1.06
CA ALA A 130 -10.41 4.74 -0.59
C ALA A 130 -9.68 5.67 -1.60
N PHE A 131 -9.22 5.13 -2.72
CA PHE A 131 -8.49 5.81 -3.79
C PHE A 131 -8.92 5.29 -5.16
N PRO A 132 -8.95 6.17 -6.19
CA PRO A 132 -9.34 5.76 -7.54
C PRO A 132 -8.38 4.68 -8.07
N ALA A 133 -8.95 3.56 -8.47
CA ALA A 133 -8.22 2.49 -9.12
C ALA A 133 -8.14 2.73 -10.63
N THR A 134 -7.02 2.39 -11.25
CA THR A 134 -6.86 2.45 -12.70
C THR A 134 -6.49 1.09 -13.28
N THR A 135 -6.99 0.82 -14.48
CA THR A 135 -6.63 -0.35 -15.30
C THR A 135 -5.88 0.08 -16.56
N ASN A 136 -5.73 1.39 -16.77
CA ASN A 136 -5.12 1.98 -17.95
C ASN A 136 -3.65 2.31 -17.68
N PRO A 137 -2.67 1.68 -18.39
CA PRO A 137 -1.24 1.91 -18.23
C PRO A 137 -0.81 3.34 -18.51
N GLU A 138 -1.39 3.96 -19.56
CA GLU A 138 -1.07 5.35 -19.96
C GLU A 138 -1.47 6.33 -18.86
N LYS A 139 -2.71 6.23 -18.36
CA LYS A 139 -3.21 7.05 -17.26
C LYS A 139 -2.36 6.89 -15.99
N LEU A 140 -1.97 5.65 -15.66
CA LEU A 140 -1.08 5.39 -14.54
C LEU A 140 0.26 6.11 -14.70
N SER A 141 0.85 5.99 -15.89
CA SER A 141 2.13 6.64 -16.21
C SER A 141 2.05 8.16 -16.08
N GLU A 142 1.02 8.77 -16.68
CA GLU A 142 0.83 10.22 -16.57
C GLU A 142 0.66 10.68 -15.12
N GLN A 143 -0.09 9.92 -14.32
CA GLN A 143 -0.29 10.22 -12.92
C GLN A 143 1.01 10.13 -12.13
N ILE A 144 1.82 9.08 -12.35
CA ILE A 144 3.12 8.91 -11.69
C ILE A 144 4.10 10.03 -12.09
N LYS A 145 4.12 10.43 -13.37
CA LYS A 145 4.97 11.53 -13.85
C LYS A 145 4.63 12.88 -13.20
N LYS A 146 3.36 13.10 -12.87
CA LYS A 146 2.86 14.32 -12.23
C LYS A 146 3.00 14.32 -10.70
N THR A 147 3.53 13.25 -10.10
CA THR A 147 3.67 13.18 -8.64
C THR A 147 4.72 14.16 -8.13
N ASP A 148 4.45 14.68 -6.95
CA ASP A 148 5.34 15.55 -6.22
C ASP A 148 6.61 14.80 -5.78
N SER A 149 7.77 15.25 -6.22
CA SER A 149 9.08 14.66 -5.87
C SER A 149 9.44 14.85 -4.39
N THR A 150 8.70 15.68 -3.66
CA THR A 150 8.87 15.83 -2.20
C THR A 150 8.18 14.74 -1.40
N LYS A 151 7.41 13.87 -2.05
CA LYS A 151 6.69 12.75 -1.44
C LYS A 151 7.15 11.41 -2.02
N MET A 152 6.99 10.34 -1.24
CA MET A 152 7.13 8.99 -1.74
C MET A 152 5.92 8.64 -2.60
N THR A 153 6.10 7.95 -3.72
CA THR A 153 5.00 7.45 -4.55
C THR A 153 4.84 5.95 -4.30
N VAL A 154 3.62 5.50 -4.04
CA VAL A 154 3.33 4.07 -3.83
C VAL A 154 2.24 3.61 -4.79
N VAL A 155 2.56 2.62 -5.59
CA VAL A 155 1.61 1.94 -6.48
C VAL A 155 1.20 0.62 -5.82
N PHE A 156 -0.04 0.52 -5.38
CA PHE A 156 -0.64 -0.71 -4.88
C PHE A 156 -1.25 -1.49 -6.04
N SER A 157 -0.91 -2.75 -6.17
CA SER A 157 -1.41 -3.60 -7.26
C SER A 157 -1.76 -5.00 -6.79
N THR A 158 -2.73 -5.62 -7.44
CA THR A 158 -2.93 -7.07 -7.32
C THR A 158 -1.98 -7.81 -8.26
N TYR A 159 -1.63 -9.06 -7.94
CA TYR A 159 -0.78 -9.90 -8.81
C TYR A 159 -1.37 -10.07 -10.21
N GLN A 160 -2.71 -10.11 -10.33
CA GLN A 160 -3.39 -10.23 -11.62
C GLN A 160 -3.22 -9.00 -12.53
N SER A 161 -2.82 -7.87 -11.97
CA SER A 161 -2.69 -6.58 -12.67
C SER A 161 -1.25 -6.25 -13.06
N ILE A 162 -0.33 -7.20 -12.92
CA ILE A 162 1.10 -7.00 -13.23
C ILE A 162 1.33 -6.56 -14.68
N GLU A 163 0.48 -7.01 -15.63
CA GLU A 163 0.57 -6.61 -17.02
C GLU A 163 0.37 -5.11 -17.22
N VAL A 164 -0.56 -4.50 -16.46
CA VAL A 164 -0.79 -3.05 -16.50
C VAL A 164 0.44 -2.29 -16.06
N ILE A 165 1.07 -2.75 -14.98
CA ILE A 165 2.32 -2.18 -14.45
C ILE A 165 3.45 -2.33 -15.47
N SER A 166 3.63 -3.54 -16.01
CA SER A 166 4.68 -3.83 -16.99
C SER A 166 4.56 -2.95 -18.24
N LYS A 167 3.35 -2.80 -18.78
CA LYS A 167 3.08 -1.91 -19.93
C LYS A 167 3.39 -0.45 -19.58
N ALA A 168 2.92 0.03 -18.41
CA ALA A 168 3.21 1.38 -17.97
C ALA A 168 4.73 1.64 -17.85
N GLN A 169 5.51 0.66 -17.39
CA GLN A 169 6.97 0.78 -17.29
C GLN A 169 7.67 0.75 -18.64
N GLN A 170 7.24 -0.12 -19.56
CA GLN A 170 7.89 -0.30 -20.86
C GLN A 170 7.55 0.79 -21.86
N GLU A 171 6.26 1.08 -22.01
CA GLU A 171 5.75 1.99 -23.05
C GLU A 171 5.90 3.46 -22.65
N PHE A 172 5.84 3.76 -21.35
CA PHE A 172 5.77 5.14 -20.86
C PHE A 172 6.99 5.58 -20.03
N ASN A 173 8.03 4.74 -19.99
CA ASN A 173 9.33 5.05 -19.39
C ASN A 173 9.27 5.58 -17.93
N ILE A 174 8.64 4.80 -17.03
CA ILE A 174 8.55 5.14 -15.60
C ILE A 174 9.80 4.67 -14.80
N LYS A 175 10.78 4.08 -15.48
CA LYS A 175 11.94 3.41 -14.83
C LYS A 175 12.84 4.34 -14.01
N ASP A 176 12.79 5.64 -14.24
CA ASP A 176 13.74 6.60 -13.69
C ASP A 176 13.20 7.44 -12.51
N LYS A 177 12.08 7.01 -11.89
CA LYS A 177 11.55 7.70 -10.70
C LYS A 177 11.66 6.88 -9.42
#